data_28f5e2c607d4a2aec5decc0cd240f91b
#
_entry.id   28f5e2c607d4a2aec5decc0cd240f91b
#
_cell.length_a   1.000
_cell.length_b   1.000
_cell.length_c   1.000
_cell.angle_alpha   90.00
_cell.angle_beta   90.00
_cell.angle_gamma   90.00
#
_symmetry.space_group_name_H-M   'P 1'
#
loop_
_entity.id
_entity.type
_entity.pdbx_description
1 polymer ?
#
loop_
_entity_poly.entity_id
_entity_poly.type
_entity_poly.pdbx_seq_one_letter_code
_entity_poly.pdbx_strand_id
1 'polypeptide(L)'
;MIRSTSFRSVLSSPRAHPASRNTRKSASRNTRKSSALVRAEQHPTPSLYDVVDEEKMLRESTFPIKPEELIELTKNNLRKGFANIDLAQDFEFIGPVVGPLSKETFVNAVAGFQLNEGFPDMKSQFHHFRVDPFETNRVWFQNRTIGTHTGVLAGRIEPTGKKVECPPQALSLTFNEKGEVTKITVGVVMDRTLGNTGGLGGVFGLFYAVGAGLPFPEAQPWKKSKRYRFFTLLGNLARKVKK
;
A
#
# COMPACT_ATOMS: atom_id res chain seq x y z
N MET A 1 -24.34 25.35 -35.62
CA MET A 1 -24.91 24.46 -36.65
C MET A 1 -24.51 23.04 -36.37
N ILE A 2 -25.53 22.19 -36.10
CA ILE A 2 -25.68 20.77 -36.52
C ILE A 2 -24.84 19.78 -35.68
N ARG A 3 -25.35 18.68 -35.11
CA ARG A 3 -26.67 18.10 -34.76
C ARG A 3 -26.46 17.04 -33.67
N SER A 4 -27.39 16.99 -32.78
CA SER A 4 -27.70 15.91 -31.83
C SER A 4 -28.10 14.65 -32.60
N THR A 5 -27.71 13.46 -32.09
CA THR A 5 -28.45 12.22 -32.32
C THR A 5 -28.53 11.38 -31.06
N SER A 6 -29.77 11.31 -30.60
CA SER A 6 -30.34 10.46 -29.59
C SER A 6 -30.45 9.03 -30.13
N PHE A 7 -30.17 8.02 -29.28
CA PHE A 7 -30.64 6.64 -29.53
C PHE A 7 -31.52 6.15 -28.38
N ARG A 8 -32.73 5.80 -28.81
CA ARG A 8 -33.86 5.34 -27.97
C ARG A 8 -33.70 3.87 -27.60
N SER A 9 -34.19 3.60 -26.40
CA SER A 9 -34.55 2.31 -25.82
C SER A 9 -35.56 1.51 -26.66
N VAL A 10 -35.42 0.19 -26.66
CA VAL A 10 -36.51 -0.76 -26.98
C VAL A 10 -36.61 -1.80 -25.87
N LEU A 11 -37.71 -1.69 -25.15
CA LEU A 11 -38.27 -2.68 -24.24
C LEU A 11 -39.04 -3.73 -25.07
N SER A 12 -38.91 -5.01 -24.72
CA SER A 12 -39.99 -6.00 -24.96
C SER A 12 -40.02 -7.05 -23.83
N SER A 13 -41.17 -7.09 -23.17
CA SER A 13 -41.55 -8.04 -22.11
C SER A 13 -42.20 -9.29 -22.68
N PRO A 14 -42.33 -10.37 -21.89
CA PRO A 14 -42.75 -11.67 -22.34
C PRO A 14 -44.23 -11.97 -22.10
N ARG A 15 -44.75 -12.93 -22.87
CA ARG A 15 -46.10 -13.51 -22.74
C ARG A 15 -46.10 -14.76 -21.89
N ALA A 16 -47.19 -14.88 -21.12
CA ALA A 16 -47.53 -16.02 -20.26
C ALA A 16 -48.58 -16.98 -20.92
N HIS A 17 -48.62 -18.21 -20.37
CA HIS A 17 -49.68 -19.18 -20.18
C HIS A 17 -49.99 -20.21 -21.31
N PRO A 18 -50.70 -21.32 -20.97
CA PRO A 18 -51.30 -21.77 -19.71
C PRO A 18 -51.09 -23.26 -19.30
N ALA A 19 -51.70 -23.62 -18.18
CA ALA A 19 -51.73 -24.85 -17.42
C ALA A 19 -52.46 -26.04 -18.09
N SER A 20 -52.14 -27.29 -17.64
CA SER A 20 -53.07 -28.41 -17.62
C SER A 20 -52.87 -29.32 -16.39
N ARG A 21 -54.01 -29.65 -15.76
CA ARG A 21 -54.27 -30.59 -14.64
C ARG A 21 -54.02 -32.03 -15.03
N ASN A 22 -53.56 -32.90 -14.10
CA ASN A 22 -54.40 -33.97 -13.54
C ASN A 22 -53.65 -34.82 -12.47
N THR A 23 -54.24 -34.86 -11.33
CA THR A 23 -54.56 -35.92 -10.35
C THR A 23 -53.94 -37.33 -10.50
N ARG A 24 -53.34 -37.88 -9.43
CA ARG A 24 -53.91 -38.98 -8.62
C ARG A 24 -53.04 -39.33 -7.40
N LYS A 25 -53.76 -39.67 -6.32
CA LYS A 25 -53.29 -40.08 -5.00
C LYS A 25 -52.54 -41.42 -5.02
N SER A 26 -51.51 -41.59 -4.19
CA SER A 26 -51.42 -42.80 -3.33
C SER A 26 -50.59 -42.46 -2.08
N ALA A 27 -51.13 -42.80 -0.95
CA ALA A 27 -50.51 -42.65 0.37
C ALA A 27 -49.55 -43.83 0.58
N SER A 28 -48.31 -43.50 0.99
CA SER A 28 -47.45 -44.49 1.66
C SER A 28 -46.84 -43.80 2.90
N ARG A 29 -47.26 -44.32 4.05
CA ARG A 29 -46.64 -44.04 5.34
C ARG A 29 -45.21 -44.57 5.31
N ASN A 30 -44.23 -43.71 5.42
CA ASN A 30 -42.89 -44.12 5.78
C ASN A 30 -42.41 -43.32 6.97
N THR A 31 -42.18 -44.05 8.02
CA THR A 31 -41.62 -43.67 9.31
C THR A 31 -40.33 -42.86 9.15
N ARG A 32 -40.40 -41.63 9.56
CA ARG A 32 -39.22 -40.79 9.73
C ARG A 32 -38.36 -41.34 10.89
N LYS A 33 -37.31 -42.09 10.55
CA LYS A 33 -36.17 -42.23 11.43
C LYS A 33 -35.41 -40.90 11.39
N SER A 34 -35.51 -40.14 12.48
CA SER A 34 -34.70 -38.98 12.75
C SER A 34 -33.26 -39.45 12.92
N SER A 35 -32.47 -39.43 11.86
CA SER A 35 -31.03 -39.48 11.96
C SER A 35 -30.56 -38.08 12.32
N ALA A 36 -30.36 -37.84 13.62
CA ALA A 36 -29.56 -36.71 14.06
C ALA A 36 -28.15 -36.87 13.46
N LEU A 37 -27.92 -36.20 12.35
CA LEU A 37 -26.58 -36.00 11.83
C LEU A 37 -25.84 -35.19 12.90
N VAL A 38 -25.04 -35.89 13.73
CA VAL A 38 -23.97 -35.27 14.51
C VAL A 38 -23.07 -34.57 13.49
N ARG A 39 -23.24 -33.26 13.40
CA ARG A 39 -22.34 -32.39 12.66
C ARG A 39 -21.00 -32.46 13.38
N ALA A 40 -20.12 -33.35 12.93
CA ALA A 40 -18.75 -33.34 13.40
C ALA A 40 -18.22 -31.90 13.23
N GLU A 41 -17.86 -31.24 14.31
CA GLU A 41 -17.09 -30.00 14.27
C GLU A 41 -15.80 -30.34 13.55
N GLN A 42 -15.75 -29.95 12.29
CA GLN A 42 -14.52 -30.03 11.52
C GLN A 42 -13.58 -29.01 12.15
N HIS A 43 -12.69 -29.46 13.01
CA HIS A 43 -11.52 -28.67 13.37
C HIS A 43 -10.82 -28.32 12.07
N PRO A 44 -10.65 -27.01 11.76
CA PRO A 44 -10.00 -26.63 10.52
C PRO A 44 -8.60 -27.25 10.50
N THR A 45 -8.31 -28.05 9.48
CA THR A 45 -6.97 -28.55 9.24
C THR A 45 -6.04 -27.32 9.17
N PRO A 46 -4.90 -27.31 9.90
CA PRO A 46 -3.98 -26.19 9.80
C PRO A 46 -3.64 -25.91 8.34
N SER A 47 -4.03 -24.74 7.85
CA SER A 47 -3.75 -24.33 6.49
C SER A 47 -2.34 -23.73 6.42
N LEU A 48 -1.53 -24.17 5.46
CA LEU A 48 -0.25 -23.55 5.17
C LEU A 48 -0.43 -22.08 4.69
N TYR A 49 -1.63 -21.76 4.19
CA TYR A 49 -2.01 -20.44 3.67
C TYR A 49 -3.10 -19.84 4.56
N ASP A 50 -2.71 -19.48 5.79
CA ASP A 50 -3.61 -18.89 6.75
C ASP A 50 -3.95 -17.44 6.38
N VAL A 51 -5.22 -17.07 6.57
CA VAL A 51 -5.70 -15.69 6.39
C VAL A 51 -6.14 -15.17 7.74
N VAL A 52 -5.53 -14.09 8.16
CA VAL A 52 -5.76 -13.46 9.46
C VAL A 52 -7.10 -12.74 9.48
N ASP A 53 -7.87 -12.91 10.56
CA ASP A 53 -9.04 -12.08 10.87
C ASP A 53 -8.58 -10.74 11.48
N GLU A 54 -8.26 -9.78 10.62
CA GLU A 54 -7.75 -8.46 11.01
C GLU A 54 -8.74 -7.72 11.94
N GLU A 55 -10.05 -7.82 11.66
CA GLU A 55 -11.08 -7.16 12.47
C GLU A 55 -11.13 -7.70 13.90
N LYS A 56 -11.02 -9.01 14.05
CA LYS A 56 -10.99 -9.64 15.37
C LYS A 56 -9.76 -9.18 16.14
N MET A 57 -8.59 -9.21 15.53
CA MET A 57 -7.33 -8.80 16.18
C MET A 57 -7.38 -7.34 16.63
N LEU A 58 -7.91 -6.45 15.80
CA LEU A 58 -8.05 -5.02 16.14
C LEU A 58 -9.07 -4.79 17.27
N ARG A 59 -10.17 -5.56 17.32
CA ARG A 59 -11.14 -5.51 18.44
C ARG A 59 -10.54 -5.99 19.75
N GLU A 60 -9.63 -6.95 19.71
CA GLU A 60 -8.92 -7.53 20.89
C GLU A 60 -7.69 -6.70 21.28
N SER A 61 -7.39 -5.62 20.59
CA SER A 61 -6.27 -4.74 20.91
C SER A 61 -6.42 -4.11 22.28
N THR A 62 -5.33 -4.11 23.04
CA THR A 62 -5.23 -3.45 24.34
C THR A 62 -4.62 -2.04 24.26
N PHE A 63 -4.27 -1.58 23.07
CA PHE A 63 -3.73 -0.23 22.88
C PHE A 63 -4.81 0.82 23.17
N PRO A 64 -4.53 1.88 23.96
CA PRO A 64 -5.56 2.77 24.48
C PRO A 64 -6.22 3.66 23.41
N ILE A 65 -5.53 3.92 22.28
CA ILE A 65 -6.06 4.73 21.18
C ILE A 65 -6.72 3.79 20.16
N LYS A 66 -7.96 4.09 19.79
CA LYS A 66 -8.75 3.28 18.86
C LYS A 66 -8.18 3.32 17.43
N PRO A 67 -8.38 2.28 16.60
CA PRO A 67 -7.89 2.22 15.23
C PRO A 67 -8.29 3.42 14.37
N GLU A 68 -9.55 3.87 14.45
CA GLU A 68 -10.05 5.00 13.69
C GLU A 68 -9.37 6.31 14.08
N GLU A 69 -9.12 6.49 15.38
CA GLU A 69 -8.43 7.65 15.94
C GLU A 69 -6.95 7.68 15.53
N LEU A 70 -6.27 6.52 15.53
CA LEU A 70 -4.89 6.40 15.03
C LEU A 70 -4.79 6.77 13.56
N ILE A 71 -5.77 6.37 12.73
CA ILE A 71 -5.81 6.76 11.32
C ILE A 71 -5.96 8.27 11.18
N GLU A 72 -6.83 8.91 11.96
CA GLU A 72 -6.98 10.37 11.90
C GLU A 72 -5.76 11.12 12.47
N LEU A 73 -5.13 10.63 13.52
CA LEU A 73 -3.85 11.14 14.02
C LEU A 73 -2.77 11.07 12.93
N THR A 74 -2.70 9.94 12.22
CA THR A 74 -1.77 9.77 11.08
C THR A 74 -2.02 10.82 10.01
N LYS A 75 -3.27 10.97 9.55
CA LYS A 75 -3.62 11.96 8.52
C LYS A 75 -3.32 13.39 8.98
N ASN A 76 -3.57 13.72 10.24
CA ASN A 76 -3.29 15.03 10.80
C ASN A 76 -1.80 15.32 10.86
N ASN A 77 -0.98 14.35 11.28
CA ASN A 77 0.47 14.48 11.25
C ASN A 77 1.00 14.68 9.81
N LEU A 78 0.51 13.92 8.85
CA LEU A 78 0.90 14.06 7.44
C LEU A 78 0.50 15.41 6.83
N ARG A 79 -0.64 15.99 7.22
CA ARG A 79 -1.05 17.35 6.80
C ARG A 79 -0.12 18.43 7.31
N LYS A 80 0.50 18.26 8.50
CA LYS A 80 1.52 19.18 9.01
C LYS A 80 2.83 19.11 8.23
N GLY A 81 3.06 18.02 7.48
CA GLY A 81 4.31 17.71 6.79
C GLY A 81 5.34 17.06 7.70
N PHE A 82 6.26 16.29 7.11
CA PHE A 82 7.25 15.47 7.85
C PHE A 82 8.12 16.26 8.83
N ALA A 83 8.39 17.53 8.58
CA ALA A 83 9.15 18.39 9.47
C ALA A 83 8.40 18.77 10.77
N ASN A 84 7.06 18.66 10.77
CA ASN A 84 6.20 19.16 11.86
C ASN A 84 5.36 18.02 12.49
N ILE A 85 5.73 16.77 12.28
CA ILE A 85 5.13 15.60 12.93
C ILE A 85 5.41 15.65 14.44
N ASP A 86 4.42 15.29 15.26
CA ASP A 86 4.53 15.23 16.71
C ASP A 86 5.39 14.00 17.12
N LEU A 87 6.72 14.17 17.11
CA LEU A 87 7.68 13.10 17.35
C LEU A 87 7.94 12.92 18.86
N ALA A 88 7.88 11.66 19.31
CA ALA A 88 8.30 11.27 20.66
C ALA A 88 9.80 11.53 20.91
N GLN A 89 10.23 11.50 22.17
CA GLN A 89 11.64 11.72 22.50
C GLN A 89 12.54 10.56 22.05
N ASP A 90 12.02 9.33 22.09
CA ASP A 90 12.67 8.08 21.68
C ASP A 90 12.39 7.72 20.21
N PHE A 91 12.06 8.71 19.40
CA PHE A 91 11.71 8.52 17.99
C PHE A 91 12.85 7.92 17.16
N GLU A 92 12.48 7.03 16.24
CA GLU A 92 13.35 6.44 15.24
C GLU A 92 12.77 6.57 13.81
N PHE A 93 13.63 6.95 12.87
CA PHE A 93 13.30 6.87 11.44
C PHE A 93 14.03 5.70 10.79
N ILE A 94 13.29 4.91 10.00
CA ILE A 94 13.84 3.75 9.28
C ILE A 94 13.44 3.83 7.80
N GLY A 95 14.42 3.96 6.93
CA GLY A 95 14.29 3.79 5.49
C GLY A 95 14.84 2.43 5.05
N PRO A 96 14.70 2.04 3.76
CA PRO A 96 15.19 0.77 3.25
C PRO A 96 16.70 0.58 3.38
N VAL A 97 17.46 1.67 3.37
CA VAL A 97 18.93 1.68 3.43
C VAL A 97 19.47 2.78 4.36
N VAL A 98 18.58 3.50 5.05
CA VAL A 98 18.92 4.61 5.95
C VAL A 98 18.25 4.37 7.29
N GLY A 99 18.97 4.59 8.38
CA GLY A 99 18.48 4.49 9.74
C GLY A 99 19.06 3.29 10.53
N PRO A 100 18.66 3.16 11.82
CA PRO A 100 17.77 4.08 12.52
C PRO A 100 18.37 5.50 12.65
N LEU A 101 17.56 6.55 12.39
CA LEU A 101 17.94 7.93 12.66
C LEU A 101 17.19 8.44 13.88
N SER A 102 17.89 9.14 14.77
CA SER A 102 17.28 9.83 15.90
C SER A 102 16.39 10.99 15.44
N LYS A 103 15.52 11.47 16.34
CA LYS A 103 14.65 12.64 16.11
C LYS A 103 15.41 13.83 15.53
N GLU A 104 16.51 14.23 16.17
CA GLU A 104 17.31 15.37 15.74
C GLU A 104 17.90 15.17 14.35
N THR A 105 18.51 14.00 14.10
CA THR A 105 19.10 13.68 12.79
C THR A 105 18.06 13.66 11.69
N PHE A 106 16.87 13.11 11.95
CA PHE A 106 15.77 13.06 11.00
C PHE A 106 15.25 14.48 10.65
N VAL A 107 14.97 15.30 11.67
CA VAL A 107 14.46 16.67 11.45
C VAL A 107 15.46 17.49 10.64
N ASN A 108 16.75 17.42 10.95
CA ASN A 108 17.82 18.10 10.21
C ASN A 108 17.90 17.60 8.75
N ALA A 109 17.78 16.29 8.53
CA ALA A 109 17.78 15.71 7.18
C ALA A 109 16.59 16.19 6.34
N VAL A 110 15.38 16.19 6.91
CA VAL A 110 14.17 16.66 6.22
C VAL A 110 14.28 18.14 5.85
N ALA A 111 14.75 18.98 6.78
CA ALA A 111 14.99 20.40 6.53
C ALA A 111 16.05 20.62 5.43
N GLY A 112 17.12 19.83 5.45
CA GLY A 112 18.22 19.95 4.47
C GLY A 112 17.84 19.58 3.03
N PHE A 113 16.79 18.77 2.83
CA PHE A 113 16.33 18.43 1.47
C PHE A 113 15.56 19.55 0.79
N GLN A 114 14.97 20.49 1.53
CA GLN A 114 14.23 21.63 1.00
C GLN A 114 13.24 21.21 -0.12
N LEU A 115 12.50 20.12 0.10
CA LEU A 115 11.63 19.52 -0.93
C LEU A 115 10.54 20.49 -1.38
N ASN A 116 9.98 21.29 -0.48
CA ASN A 116 8.94 22.27 -0.81
C ASN A 116 9.47 23.42 -1.67
N GLU A 117 10.75 23.75 -1.55
CA GLU A 117 11.40 24.75 -2.39
C GLU A 117 11.69 24.19 -3.77
N GLY A 118 12.26 22.97 -3.84
CA GLY A 118 12.56 22.30 -5.10
C GLY A 118 11.33 21.92 -5.91
N PHE A 119 10.23 21.55 -5.23
CA PHE A 119 8.97 21.12 -5.84
C PHE A 119 7.77 21.84 -5.22
N PRO A 120 7.53 23.12 -5.58
CA PRO A 120 6.46 23.92 -4.97
C PRO A 120 5.04 23.37 -5.20
N ASP A 121 4.84 22.59 -6.26
CA ASP A 121 3.60 21.93 -6.64
C ASP A 121 3.46 20.49 -6.14
N MET A 122 4.35 20.03 -5.27
CA MET A 122 4.41 18.64 -4.82
C MET A 122 3.13 18.18 -4.14
N LYS A 123 2.65 17.01 -4.57
CA LYS A 123 1.51 16.32 -3.97
C LYS A 123 1.91 14.90 -3.61
N SER A 124 1.90 14.58 -2.33
CA SER A 124 2.28 13.24 -1.85
C SER A 124 1.21 12.17 -2.07
N GLN A 125 -0.07 12.56 -2.20
CA GLN A 125 -1.20 11.66 -2.51
C GLN A 125 -1.28 10.45 -1.58
N PHE A 126 -1.30 10.68 -0.25
CA PHE A 126 -1.43 9.63 0.76
C PHE A 126 -2.79 8.96 0.72
N HIS A 127 -2.82 7.61 0.80
CA HIS A 127 -4.03 6.79 0.72
C HIS A 127 -3.82 5.42 1.36
N HIS A 128 -4.87 4.57 1.43
CA HIS A 128 -4.86 3.21 1.98
C HIS A 128 -4.37 3.14 3.43
N PHE A 129 -4.92 4.01 4.29
CA PHE A 129 -4.61 3.99 5.71
C PHE A 129 -5.27 2.80 6.40
N ARG A 130 -4.48 2.01 7.16
CA ARG A 130 -4.96 0.89 7.96
C ARG A 130 -4.06 0.67 9.17
N VAL A 131 -4.66 0.29 10.30
CA VAL A 131 -3.91 -0.14 11.46
C VAL A 131 -3.37 -1.54 11.23
N ASP A 132 -2.15 -1.81 11.70
CA ASP A 132 -1.52 -3.13 11.61
C ASP A 132 -2.20 -4.07 12.64
N PRO A 133 -2.68 -5.27 12.24
CA PRO A 133 -3.35 -6.17 13.17
C PRO A 133 -2.40 -6.81 14.20
N PHE A 134 -1.09 -6.84 13.95
CA PHE A 134 -0.08 -7.38 14.85
C PHE A 134 0.59 -6.32 15.73
N GLU A 135 0.74 -5.10 15.18
CA GLU A 135 1.27 -3.92 15.88
C GLU A 135 0.17 -2.86 15.94
N THR A 136 -0.81 -3.05 16.85
CA THR A 136 -2.06 -2.27 16.86
C THR A 136 -1.90 -0.78 17.18
N ASN A 137 -0.69 -0.32 17.45
CA ASN A 137 -0.30 1.08 17.55
C ASN A 137 0.39 1.62 16.29
N ARG A 138 0.38 0.87 15.18
CA ARG A 138 1.03 1.22 13.93
C ARG A 138 0.02 1.40 12.81
N VAL A 139 0.12 2.48 12.07
CA VAL A 139 -0.71 2.75 10.89
C VAL A 139 0.14 2.67 9.63
N TRP A 140 -0.22 1.75 8.73
CA TRP A 140 0.31 1.66 7.39
C TRP A 140 -0.49 2.54 6.43
N PHE A 141 0.20 3.12 5.47
CA PHE A 141 -0.41 3.86 4.36
C PHE A 141 0.50 3.83 3.13
N GLN A 142 -0.04 4.31 2.02
CA GLN A 142 0.67 4.38 0.77
C GLN A 142 0.76 5.82 0.29
N ASN A 143 1.73 6.11 -0.58
CA ASN A 143 1.77 7.36 -1.32
C ASN A 143 2.18 7.17 -2.78
N ARG A 144 1.85 8.18 -3.61
CA ARG A 144 2.34 8.34 -4.98
C ARG A 144 2.66 9.81 -5.19
N THR A 145 3.87 10.19 -4.84
CA THR A 145 4.29 11.59 -4.93
C THR A 145 4.49 12.01 -6.37
N ILE A 146 3.93 13.18 -6.72
CA ILE A 146 4.14 13.86 -7.99
C ILE A 146 4.55 15.30 -7.73
N GLY A 147 5.33 15.90 -8.65
CA GLY A 147 5.72 17.30 -8.57
C GLY A 147 6.58 17.70 -9.75
N THR A 148 6.76 19.00 -9.94
CA THR A 148 7.63 19.58 -10.98
C THR A 148 8.80 20.29 -10.34
N HIS A 149 10.02 19.94 -10.74
CA HIS A 149 11.24 20.54 -10.20
C HIS A 149 11.46 21.94 -10.77
N THR A 150 10.85 22.94 -10.14
CA THR A 150 10.86 24.36 -10.59
C THR A 150 11.57 25.30 -9.64
N GLY A 151 12.04 24.82 -8.49
CA GLY A 151 12.84 25.59 -7.54
C GLY A 151 14.17 24.93 -7.23
N VAL A 152 15.01 25.57 -6.40
CA VAL A 152 16.31 25.03 -5.98
C VAL A 152 16.10 23.90 -4.98
N LEU A 153 16.63 22.71 -5.26
CA LEU A 153 16.52 21.53 -4.40
C LEU A 153 17.80 21.34 -3.58
N ALA A 154 17.63 21.12 -2.26
CA ALA A 154 18.72 20.95 -1.29
C ALA A 154 19.75 22.10 -1.35
N GLY A 155 19.32 23.33 -1.64
CA GLY A 155 20.13 24.53 -1.67
C GLY A 155 21.20 24.57 -2.77
N ARG A 156 21.23 23.61 -3.71
CA ARG A 156 22.33 23.48 -4.69
C ARG A 156 21.97 22.90 -6.05
N ILE A 157 20.81 22.28 -6.18
CA ILE A 157 20.39 21.65 -7.44
C ILE A 157 19.41 22.60 -8.13
N GLU A 158 19.87 23.19 -9.22
CA GLU A 158 19.11 24.16 -10.00
C GLU A 158 17.86 23.55 -10.62
N PRO A 159 16.77 24.31 -10.79
CA PRO A 159 15.53 23.85 -11.41
C PRO A 159 15.75 23.19 -12.77
N THR A 160 15.18 22.02 -12.99
CA THR A 160 15.30 21.28 -14.25
C THR A 160 14.02 21.32 -15.09
N GLY A 161 12.91 21.81 -14.54
CA GLY A 161 11.59 21.76 -15.17
C GLY A 161 11.01 20.35 -15.30
N LYS A 162 11.68 19.33 -14.77
CA LYS A 162 11.25 17.94 -14.92
C LYS A 162 10.05 17.64 -14.04
N LYS A 163 9.03 17.03 -14.63
CA LYS A 163 7.95 16.40 -13.87
C LYS A 163 8.44 15.07 -13.30
N VAL A 164 8.27 14.89 -12.01
CA VAL A 164 8.64 13.69 -11.28
C VAL A 164 7.37 12.96 -10.82
N GLU A 165 7.33 11.65 -11.06
CA GLU A 165 6.27 10.74 -10.64
C GLU A 165 6.92 9.58 -9.89
N CYS A 166 6.71 9.52 -8.58
CA CYS A 166 7.22 8.41 -7.76
C CYS A 166 6.37 7.15 -7.96
N PRO A 167 6.98 5.97 -7.87
CA PRO A 167 6.25 4.71 -7.79
C PRO A 167 5.42 4.65 -6.50
N PRO A 168 4.41 3.76 -6.40
CA PRO A 168 3.69 3.55 -5.15
C PRO A 168 4.65 3.04 -4.08
N GLN A 169 4.58 3.63 -2.90
CA GLN A 169 5.42 3.30 -1.74
C GLN A 169 4.56 2.97 -0.54
N ALA A 170 5.02 2.05 0.31
CA ALA A 170 4.45 1.76 1.62
C ALA A 170 5.22 2.53 2.70
N LEU A 171 4.48 3.15 3.60
CA LEU A 171 4.97 3.91 4.74
C LEU A 171 4.21 3.53 6.00
N SER A 172 4.77 3.80 7.17
CA SER A 172 4.03 3.67 8.42
C SER A 172 4.43 4.71 9.47
N LEU A 173 3.49 5.01 10.36
CA LEU A 173 3.72 5.70 11.62
C LEU A 173 3.36 4.75 12.77
N THR A 174 4.23 4.66 13.79
CA THR A 174 3.96 3.96 15.05
C THR A 174 3.82 4.97 16.17
N PHE A 175 2.86 4.78 17.05
CA PHE A 175 2.48 5.74 18.09
C PHE A 175 2.74 5.19 19.50
N ASN A 176 3.02 6.07 20.45
CA ASN A 176 2.91 5.77 21.87
C ASN A 176 1.49 6.03 22.39
N GLU A 177 1.22 5.75 23.64
CA GLU A 177 -0.07 5.93 24.29
C GLU A 177 -0.52 7.40 24.40
N LYS A 178 0.39 8.36 24.23
CA LYS A 178 0.11 9.81 24.18
C LYS A 178 -0.25 10.30 22.78
N GLY A 179 -0.19 9.44 21.75
CA GLY A 179 -0.40 9.82 20.35
C GLY A 179 0.81 10.48 19.69
N GLU A 180 2.01 10.43 20.32
CA GLU A 180 3.24 10.88 19.70
C GLU A 180 3.83 9.79 18.82
N VAL A 181 4.47 10.16 17.71
CA VAL A 181 5.07 9.22 16.76
C VAL A 181 6.44 8.76 17.27
N THR A 182 6.57 7.46 17.56
CA THR A 182 7.82 6.82 18.00
C THR A 182 8.63 6.26 16.83
N LYS A 183 7.96 5.93 15.72
CA LYS A 183 8.67 5.39 14.56
C LYS A 183 8.03 5.81 13.24
N ILE A 184 8.87 6.17 12.28
CA ILE A 184 8.47 6.34 10.88
C ILE A 184 9.23 5.34 10.03
N THR A 185 8.51 4.59 9.16
CA THR A 185 9.17 3.85 8.09
C THR A 185 8.73 4.39 6.73
N VAL A 186 9.68 4.58 5.82
CA VAL A 186 9.41 5.11 4.47
C VAL A 186 10.22 4.42 3.39
N GLY A 187 9.78 4.56 2.13
CA GLY A 187 10.57 4.28 0.95
C GLY A 187 10.52 2.84 0.44
N VAL A 188 9.68 1.98 1.01
CA VAL A 188 9.46 0.65 0.43
C VAL A 188 8.63 0.78 -0.83
N VAL A 189 9.27 0.60 -1.99
CA VAL A 189 8.61 0.66 -3.31
C VAL A 189 7.85 -0.63 -3.57
N MET A 190 6.54 -0.51 -3.79
CA MET A 190 5.64 -1.64 -4.03
C MET A 190 5.66 -2.11 -5.50
N ASP A 191 5.78 -1.17 -6.44
CA ASP A 191 5.93 -1.46 -7.87
C ASP A 191 6.94 -0.50 -8.50
N ARG A 192 8.14 -1.00 -8.76
CA ARG A 192 9.24 -0.25 -9.36
C ARG A 192 9.11 0.04 -10.85
N THR A 193 8.10 -0.51 -11.51
CA THR A 193 7.87 -0.33 -12.95
C THR A 193 7.10 0.95 -13.25
N LEU A 194 6.46 1.53 -12.23
CA LEU A 194 5.69 2.75 -12.32
C LEU A 194 6.54 3.98 -12.01
N GLY A 195 6.11 5.13 -12.53
CA GLY A 195 6.80 6.41 -12.33
C GLY A 195 8.07 6.57 -13.15
N ASN A 196 8.86 7.62 -12.86
CA ASN A 196 10.07 7.96 -13.61
C ASN A 196 11.32 8.12 -12.70
N THR A 197 11.28 7.58 -11.50
CA THR A 197 12.38 7.65 -10.51
C THR A 197 13.37 6.49 -10.62
N GLY A 198 13.34 5.70 -11.69
CA GLY A 198 14.17 4.49 -11.81
C GLY A 198 13.79 3.37 -10.85
N GLY A 199 12.58 3.38 -10.31
CA GLY A 199 12.10 2.43 -9.31
C GLY A 199 12.65 2.68 -7.90
N LEU A 200 13.22 3.87 -7.66
CA LEU A 200 13.65 4.31 -6.34
C LEU A 200 12.51 5.03 -5.60
N GLY A 201 12.45 4.83 -4.29
CA GLY A 201 11.52 5.51 -3.40
C GLY A 201 12.11 6.69 -2.65
N GLY A 202 11.23 7.43 -1.96
CA GLY A 202 11.62 8.55 -1.11
C GLY A 202 12.45 9.62 -1.84
N VAL A 203 13.29 10.28 -1.09
CA VAL A 203 14.18 11.34 -1.59
C VAL A 203 15.16 10.85 -2.66
N PHE A 204 15.62 9.61 -2.59
CA PHE A 204 16.53 9.04 -3.59
C PHE A 204 15.89 8.99 -4.98
N GLY A 205 14.58 8.67 -5.06
CA GLY A 205 13.83 8.71 -6.30
C GLY A 205 13.70 10.11 -6.87
N LEU A 206 13.41 11.10 -6.03
CA LEU A 206 13.31 12.49 -6.44
C LEU A 206 14.63 13.01 -7.01
N PHE A 207 15.74 12.81 -6.29
CA PHE A 207 17.08 13.21 -6.76
C PHE A 207 17.47 12.51 -8.06
N TYR A 208 17.22 11.22 -8.17
CA TYR A 208 17.52 10.49 -9.41
C TYR A 208 16.73 11.04 -10.62
N ALA A 209 15.44 11.30 -10.45
CA ALA A 209 14.58 11.77 -11.53
C ALA A 209 14.98 13.13 -12.09
N VAL A 210 15.48 14.03 -11.24
CA VAL A 210 15.98 15.36 -11.68
C VAL A 210 17.39 15.30 -12.27
N GLY A 211 18.09 14.17 -12.18
CA GLY A 211 19.45 13.98 -12.71
C GLY A 211 20.57 14.22 -11.68
N ALA A 212 20.21 14.38 -10.41
CA ALA A 212 21.13 14.60 -9.28
C ALA A 212 21.27 13.35 -8.40
N GLY A 213 21.17 12.13 -8.99
CA GLY A 213 21.27 10.85 -8.27
C GLY A 213 22.55 10.76 -7.45
N LEU A 214 22.41 10.23 -6.23
CA LEU A 214 23.53 10.09 -5.30
C LEU A 214 24.51 9.01 -5.79
N PRO A 215 25.83 9.12 -5.54
CA PRO A 215 26.85 8.29 -6.20
C PRO A 215 27.06 6.90 -5.59
N PHE A 216 26.19 6.44 -4.67
CA PHE A 216 26.32 5.14 -4.03
C PHE A 216 25.27 4.14 -4.55
N PRO A 217 25.56 2.81 -4.52
CA PRO A 217 24.73 1.78 -5.15
C PRO A 217 23.28 1.75 -4.66
N GLU A 218 23.03 2.03 -3.38
CA GLU A 218 21.72 1.99 -2.74
C GLU A 218 20.78 3.09 -3.27
N ALA A 219 21.33 4.17 -3.80
CA ALA A 219 20.60 5.30 -4.40
C ALA A 219 20.55 5.22 -5.94
N GLN A 220 20.85 4.07 -6.52
CA GLN A 220 20.81 3.83 -7.96
C GLN A 220 19.73 2.79 -8.32
N PRO A 221 19.13 2.86 -9.51
CA PRO A 221 18.19 1.86 -9.98
C PRO A 221 18.74 0.44 -9.90
N TRP A 222 17.92 -0.49 -9.42
CA TRP A 222 18.32 -1.89 -9.29
C TRP A 222 18.70 -2.52 -10.63
N LYS A 223 19.88 -3.11 -10.68
CA LYS A 223 20.37 -3.89 -11.82
C LYS A 223 20.53 -5.36 -11.43
N LYS A 224 20.03 -6.27 -12.26
CA LYS A 224 20.23 -7.70 -12.04
C LYS A 224 21.73 -8.00 -12.06
N SER A 225 22.23 -8.62 -11.00
CA SER A 225 23.66 -9.00 -10.90
C SER A 225 24.06 -9.99 -12.00
N LYS A 226 25.37 -10.04 -12.33
CA LYS A 226 25.91 -11.04 -13.27
C LYS A 226 25.62 -12.47 -12.80
N ARG A 227 25.73 -12.73 -11.47
CA ARG A 227 25.41 -14.03 -10.86
C ARG A 227 23.95 -14.42 -11.08
N TYR A 228 23.00 -13.50 -10.82
CA TYR A 228 21.57 -13.77 -11.05
C TYR A 228 21.29 -14.10 -12.53
N ARG A 229 21.89 -13.38 -13.47
CA ARG A 229 21.73 -13.64 -14.91
C ARG A 229 22.26 -15.01 -15.29
N PHE A 230 23.42 -15.41 -14.75
CA PHE A 230 24.02 -16.72 -14.96
C PHE A 230 23.13 -17.85 -14.43
N PHE A 231 22.64 -17.77 -13.17
CA PHE A 231 21.72 -18.76 -12.63
C PHE A 231 20.40 -18.84 -13.40
N THR A 232 19.87 -17.71 -13.87
CA THR A 232 18.68 -17.71 -14.72
C THR A 232 18.93 -18.44 -16.04
N LEU A 233 20.10 -18.23 -16.66
CA LEU A 233 20.51 -18.95 -17.88
C LEU A 233 20.59 -20.46 -17.64
N LEU A 234 21.28 -20.89 -16.58
CA LEU A 234 21.38 -22.31 -16.21
C LEU A 234 20.00 -22.94 -15.97
N GLY A 235 19.13 -22.26 -15.24
CA GLY A 235 17.76 -22.74 -15.01
C GLY A 235 16.95 -22.89 -16.29
N ASN A 236 17.10 -21.97 -17.23
CA ASN A 236 16.43 -22.04 -18.54
C ASN A 236 16.98 -23.20 -19.40
N LEU A 237 18.29 -23.45 -19.38
CA LEU A 237 18.90 -24.58 -20.06
C LEU A 237 18.42 -25.92 -19.47
N ALA A 238 18.41 -26.06 -18.14
CA ALA A 238 17.94 -27.26 -17.46
C ALA A 238 16.47 -27.60 -17.79
N ARG A 239 15.61 -26.58 -17.93
CA ARG A 239 14.21 -26.78 -18.35
C ARG A 239 14.06 -27.26 -19.80
N LYS A 240 14.97 -26.83 -20.70
CA LYS A 240 14.95 -27.27 -22.10
C LYS A 240 15.41 -28.73 -22.26
N VAL A 241 16.32 -29.20 -21.40
CA VAL A 241 16.82 -30.59 -21.42
C VAL A 241 15.76 -31.56 -20.84
N LYS A 242 14.85 -31.10 -19.98
CA LYS A 242 13.78 -31.94 -19.38
C LYS A 242 12.51 -32.04 -20.25
N LYS A 243 12.43 -31.34 -21.37
CA LYS A 243 11.41 -31.49 -22.41
C LYS A 243 11.90 -32.36 -23.55
#